data_c5ad71edbfa01953dcb92f173fa7b6f1
#
_entry.id   c5ad71edbfa01953dcb92f173fa7b6f1
#
_cell.length_a   1.000
_cell.length_b   1.000
_cell.length_c   1.000
_cell.angle_alpha   90.00
_cell.angle_beta   90.00
_cell.angle_gamma   90.00
#
_symmetry.space_group_name_H-M   'P 1'
#
loop_
_entity.id
_entity.type
_entity.pdbx_description
1 polymer ?
#
loop_
_entity_poly.entity_id
_entity_poly.type
_entity_poly.pdbx_seq_one_letter_code
_entity_poly.pdbx_strand_id
1 'polypeptide(L)'
;MRNVGIRIEWPFHSGSKLPLLLSVRWIGQFGDGVFQSALASFVLFSPERQPNAVGAATAFATVLLPYSLVGPFIGNFLDRFSRQKIVQFANLIRVLDLLVIVACIKFGQVGFLLGFFVLMALGINRLILAGLSAGLPLIVERKELISANAIAVTGGSIGVVIGGGIGIGTKKMLDSLGQSHLSDAKVILVASFCYLIAATISTRLGRTSIGPALHEQVSQHSGAKELREGLRILRSHPDALRGIIATAAQRGGLTALTLMGLLLERNTYNPSSNPDAGLSGFAFALGIAGVGIGLGSFLTPFFVSYFGRHQWIRLSMSAPIVLLLIFAVSHDEWLLISTAFFVGLFGQAVKVTNDALVQSQIADEYRGRVFAFYDVAVNGAIVMGAVVAAVTLPASGISKILPLITIMVYGATSLILLRRSKFFIARPVQ
;
A
#
# COMPACT_ATOMS: atom_id res chain seq x y z
N MET A 1 -40.52 -6.06 -3.64
CA MET A 1 -39.37 -5.17 -3.51
C MET A 1 -39.15 -4.87 -2.04
N ARG A 2 -38.29 -5.61 -1.34
CA ARG A 2 -37.90 -5.31 0.03
C ARG A 2 -36.81 -4.24 -0.01
N ASN A 3 -37.11 -3.04 0.48
CA ASN A 3 -36.11 -2.01 0.74
C ASN A 3 -35.10 -2.53 1.76
N VAL A 4 -33.95 -2.99 1.31
CA VAL A 4 -32.79 -3.22 2.16
C VAL A 4 -32.16 -1.84 2.36
N GLY A 5 -32.72 -1.06 3.25
CA GLY A 5 -32.10 0.14 3.76
C GLY A 5 -30.84 -0.25 4.50
N ILE A 6 -29.67 0.00 3.92
CA ILE A 6 -28.38 -0.08 4.62
C ILE A 6 -28.43 1.01 5.71
N ARG A 7 -28.87 0.65 6.92
CA ARG A 7 -28.66 1.50 8.09
C ARG A 7 -27.16 1.46 8.40
N ILE A 8 -26.48 2.52 8.09
CA ILE A 8 -25.09 2.74 8.59
C ILE A 8 -25.25 3.01 10.08
N GLU A 9 -25.14 1.97 10.90
CA GLU A 9 -25.04 2.12 12.35
C GLU A 9 -23.62 2.61 12.65
N TRP A 10 -23.53 3.80 13.26
CA TRP A 10 -22.24 4.38 13.64
C TRP A 10 -21.68 3.63 14.85
N PRO A 11 -20.47 3.08 14.80
CA PRO A 11 -19.91 2.22 15.85
C PRO A 11 -19.41 2.99 17.08
N PHE A 12 -19.95 4.18 17.35
CA PHE A 12 -19.53 5.03 18.46
C PHE A 12 -20.48 4.90 19.65
N HIS A 13 -20.39 3.79 20.39
CA HIS A 13 -21.10 3.64 21.66
C HIS A 13 -20.30 4.25 22.82
N SER A 14 -21.02 4.79 23.80
CA SER A 14 -20.45 5.28 25.06
C SER A 14 -19.70 4.14 25.77
N GLY A 15 -18.37 4.32 25.99
CA GLY A 15 -17.48 3.30 26.56
C GLY A 15 -16.69 2.46 25.55
N SER A 16 -16.93 2.60 24.25
CA SER A 16 -16.14 1.92 23.22
C SER A 16 -14.69 2.41 23.20
N LYS A 17 -13.73 1.49 23.03
CA LYS A 17 -12.31 1.80 22.83
C LYS A 17 -11.96 2.11 21.38
N LEU A 18 -12.94 2.06 20.48
CA LEU A 18 -12.78 2.34 19.06
C LEU A 18 -12.17 3.73 18.80
N PRO A 19 -12.61 4.83 19.43
CA PRO A 19 -11.99 6.14 19.21
C PRO A 19 -10.52 6.19 19.56
N LEU A 20 -10.07 5.48 20.61
CA LEU A 20 -8.67 5.40 21.00
C LEU A 20 -7.86 4.63 19.93
N LEU A 21 -8.37 3.50 19.44
CA LEU A 21 -7.72 2.72 18.38
C LEU A 21 -7.61 3.53 17.09
N LEU A 22 -8.69 4.21 16.68
CA LEU A 22 -8.71 5.08 15.50
C LEU A 22 -7.72 6.24 15.65
N SER A 23 -7.65 6.88 16.82
CA SER A 23 -6.70 7.97 17.08
C SER A 23 -5.25 7.51 16.94
N VAL A 24 -4.89 6.37 17.52
CA VAL A 24 -3.54 5.78 17.36
C VAL A 24 -3.23 5.54 15.89
N ARG A 25 -4.19 4.95 15.14
CA ARG A 25 -4.03 4.66 13.72
C ARG A 25 -3.87 5.92 12.88
N TRP A 26 -4.78 6.89 13.05
CA TRP A 26 -4.81 8.08 12.19
C TRP A 26 -3.65 9.03 12.46
N ILE A 27 -3.27 9.23 13.73
CA ILE A 27 -2.09 10.03 14.10
C ILE A 27 -0.82 9.36 13.58
N GLY A 28 -0.70 8.04 13.72
CA GLY A 28 0.42 7.28 13.16
C GLY A 28 0.50 7.40 11.65
N GLN A 29 -0.64 7.23 10.93
CA GLN A 29 -0.66 7.35 9.47
C GLN A 29 -0.47 8.80 8.98
N PHE A 30 -0.91 9.81 9.72
CA PHE A 30 -0.54 11.20 9.47
C PHE A 30 0.98 11.38 9.58
N GLY A 31 1.60 10.87 10.65
CA GLY A 31 3.06 10.85 10.81
C GLY A 31 3.76 10.10 9.67
N ASP A 32 3.16 9.02 9.15
CA ASP A 32 3.66 8.30 7.96
C ASP A 32 3.72 9.22 6.74
N GLY A 33 2.66 9.99 6.50
CA GLY A 33 2.61 10.94 5.40
C GLY A 33 3.70 12.02 5.51
N VAL A 34 3.85 12.61 6.70
CA VAL A 34 4.92 13.59 6.99
C VAL A 34 6.30 12.96 6.77
N PHE A 35 6.55 11.77 7.29
CA PHE A 35 7.82 11.06 7.12
C PHE A 35 8.11 10.74 5.65
N GLN A 36 7.14 10.19 4.92
CA GLN A 36 7.30 9.86 3.51
C GLN A 36 7.57 11.09 2.65
N SER A 37 6.98 12.25 2.97
CA SER A 37 7.26 13.50 2.25
C SER A 37 8.71 13.96 2.38
N ALA A 38 9.30 13.82 3.57
CA ALA A 38 10.72 14.11 3.77
C ALA A 38 11.62 13.09 3.05
N LEU A 39 11.26 11.80 3.10
CA LEU A 39 12.02 10.76 2.40
C LEU A 39 11.97 10.91 0.89
N ALA A 40 10.83 11.31 0.30
CA ALA A 40 10.70 11.48 -1.13
C ALA A 40 11.77 12.42 -1.70
N SER A 41 12.11 13.49 -0.98
CA SER A 41 13.19 14.39 -1.36
C SER A 41 14.57 13.74 -1.34
N PHE A 42 14.82 12.86 -0.37
CA PHE A 42 16.15 12.28 -0.15
C PHE A 42 16.47 11.11 -1.07
N VAL A 43 15.56 10.17 -1.23
CA VAL A 43 15.82 8.89 -1.89
C VAL A 43 15.49 8.93 -3.38
N LEU A 44 14.41 9.59 -3.76
CA LEU A 44 13.86 9.54 -5.13
C LEU A 44 14.27 10.73 -6.00
N PHE A 45 14.49 11.91 -5.42
CA PHE A 45 14.62 13.16 -6.15
C PHE A 45 15.95 13.89 -5.95
N SER A 46 16.91 13.32 -5.23
CA SER A 46 18.25 13.90 -5.20
C SER A 46 19.02 13.49 -6.46
N PRO A 47 19.29 14.41 -7.38
CA PRO A 47 20.03 14.15 -8.62
C PRO A 47 21.43 13.55 -8.36
N GLU A 48 22.03 13.97 -7.23
CA GLU A 48 23.38 13.57 -6.81
C GLU A 48 23.43 12.12 -6.33
N ARG A 49 22.26 11.50 -5.98
CA ARG A 49 22.21 10.20 -5.31
C ARG A 49 21.61 9.07 -6.14
N GLN A 50 20.82 9.39 -7.19
CA GLN A 50 20.16 8.39 -8.03
C GLN A 50 20.22 8.83 -9.51
N PRO A 51 21.38 8.71 -10.18
CA PRO A 51 21.55 9.25 -11.53
C PRO A 51 20.87 8.41 -12.62
N ASN A 52 20.44 7.18 -12.32
CA ASN A 52 19.93 6.25 -13.34
C ASN A 52 18.71 5.43 -12.85
N ALA A 53 18.04 4.78 -13.80
CA ALA A 53 16.87 3.93 -13.58
C ALA A 53 17.14 2.80 -12.58
N VAL A 54 18.32 2.21 -12.60
CA VAL A 54 18.72 1.13 -11.70
C VAL A 54 18.77 1.60 -10.26
N GLY A 55 19.34 2.78 -10.01
CA GLY A 55 19.37 3.38 -8.67
C GLY A 55 17.99 3.70 -8.13
N ALA A 56 17.11 4.33 -8.94
CA ALA A 56 15.74 4.64 -8.55
C ALA A 56 14.93 3.36 -8.27
N ALA A 57 15.06 2.34 -9.11
CA ALA A 57 14.36 1.07 -8.94
C ALA A 57 14.92 0.27 -7.74
N THR A 58 16.23 0.31 -7.50
CA THR A 58 16.84 -0.32 -6.33
C THR A 58 16.36 0.34 -5.05
N ALA A 59 16.30 1.66 -5.00
CA ALA A 59 15.75 2.40 -3.86
C ALA A 59 14.28 2.02 -3.61
N PHE A 60 13.47 1.97 -4.68
CA PHE A 60 12.06 1.60 -4.59
C PHE A 60 11.87 0.14 -4.16
N ALA A 61 12.62 -0.80 -4.75
CA ALA A 61 12.61 -2.20 -4.35
C ALA A 61 13.04 -2.38 -2.90
N THR A 62 14.06 -1.65 -2.47
CA THR A 62 14.57 -1.66 -1.10
C THR A 62 13.49 -1.21 -0.10
N VAL A 63 12.75 -0.14 -0.40
CA VAL A 63 11.63 0.35 0.44
C VAL A 63 10.51 -0.69 0.57
N LEU A 64 10.27 -1.49 -0.48
CA LEU A 64 9.18 -2.48 -0.51
C LEU A 64 9.57 -3.87 0.02
N LEU A 65 10.88 -4.17 0.03
CA LEU A 65 11.39 -5.48 0.44
C LEU A 65 11.01 -5.89 1.88
N PRO A 66 11.01 -4.99 2.89
CA PRO A 66 10.57 -5.33 4.25
C PRO A 66 9.11 -5.75 4.31
N TYR A 67 8.25 -5.17 3.46
CA TYR A 67 6.84 -5.55 3.41
C TYR A 67 6.64 -7.01 3.00
N SER A 68 7.50 -7.53 2.13
CA SER A 68 7.50 -8.94 1.70
C SER A 68 8.08 -9.88 2.75
N LEU A 69 9.18 -9.49 3.39
CA LEU A 69 9.93 -10.35 4.29
C LEU A 69 9.33 -10.41 5.69
N VAL A 70 8.88 -9.28 6.23
CA VAL A 70 8.40 -9.19 7.62
C VAL A 70 6.93 -9.65 7.74
N GLY A 71 6.12 -9.47 6.67
CA GLY A 71 4.70 -9.80 6.65
C GLY A 71 4.35 -11.19 7.24
N PRO A 72 4.96 -12.29 6.77
CA PRO A 72 4.65 -13.65 7.22
C PRO A 72 4.94 -13.91 8.71
N PHE A 73 5.82 -13.13 9.33
CA PHE A 73 6.22 -13.33 10.72
C PHE A 73 5.42 -12.48 11.71
N ILE A 74 4.75 -11.43 11.23
CA ILE A 74 3.97 -10.51 12.05
C ILE A 74 2.84 -11.22 12.78
N GLY A 75 2.10 -12.12 12.11
CA GLY A 75 0.96 -12.84 12.67
C GLY A 75 1.36 -13.59 13.94
N ASN A 76 2.39 -14.43 13.85
CA ASN A 76 2.88 -15.23 14.97
C ASN A 76 3.34 -14.35 16.16
N PHE A 77 3.92 -13.18 15.88
CA PHE A 77 4.33 -12.24 16.93
C PHE A 77 3.13 -11.59 17.63
N LEU A 78 2.10 -11.20 16.86
CA LEU A 78 0.86 -10.60 17.37
C LEU A 78 -0.02 -11.57 18.16
N ASP A 79 0.12 -12.87 17.93
CA ASP A 79 -0.63 -13.92 18.63
C ASP A 79 0.04 -14.34 19.95
N ARG A 80 1.34 -14.06 20.08
CA ARG A 80 2.12 -14.39 21.30
C ARG A 80 2.10 -13.31 22.36
N PHE A 81 2.07 -12.04 21.96
CA PHE A 81 2.24 -10.92 22.87
C PHE A 81 1.03 -10.00 22.86
N SER A 82 0.80 -9.28 23.96
CA SER A 82 -0.25 -8.26 24.03
C SER A 82 -0.11 -7.26 22.87
N ARG A 83 -1.10 -7.24 21.98
CA ARG A 83 -1.12 -6.33 20.81
C ARG A 83 -1.03 -4.87 21.23
N GLN A 84 -1.63 -4.50 22.37
CA GLN A 84 -1.51 -3.15 22.93
C GLN A 84 -0.04 -2.80 23.23
N LYS A 85 0.69 -3.69 23.91
CA LYS A 85 2.12 -3.47 24.20
C LYS A 85 2.95 -3.43 22.91
N ILE A 86 2.66 -4.31 21.95
CA ILE A 86 3.34 -4.30 20.65
C ILE A 86 3.15 -2.94 19.97
N VAL A 87 1.93 -2.43 19.88
CA VAL A 87 1.62 -1.13 19.26
C VAL A 87 2.32 0.00 20.01
N GLN A 88 2.31 -0.02 21.34
CA GLN A 88 2.97 0.99 22.16
C GLN A 88 4.49 1.00 21.93
N PHE A 89 5.15 -0.16 22.13
CA PHE A 89 6.61 -0.25 21.98
C PHE A 89 7.06 -0.04 20.54
N ALA A 90 6.31 -0.53 19.56
CA ALA A 90 6.61 -0.31 18.16
C ALA A 90 6.60 1.20 17.80
N ASN A 91 5.62 1.97 18.31
CA ASN A 91 5.63 3.42 18.13
C ASN A 91 6.82 4.09 18.84
N LEU A 92 7.20 3.66 20.05
CA LEU A 92 8.38 4.19 20.76
C LEU A 92 9.68 3.85 20.04
N ILE A 93 9.85 2.61 19.57
CA ILE A 93 11.02 2.20 18.78
C ILE A 93 11.08 3.06 17.51
N ARG A 94 9.94 3.33 16.88
CA ARG A 94 9.88 4.17 15.69
C ARG A 94 10.27 5.62 15.97
N VAL A 95 9.93 6.17 17.14
CA VAL A 95 10.44 7.49 17.59
C VAL A 95 11.97 7.48 17.63
N LEU A 96 12.58 6.47 18.29
CA LEU A 96 14.03 6.34 18.36
C LEU A 96 14.67 6.17 16.99
N ASP A 97 14.08 5.35 16.13
CA ASP A 97 14.52 5.10 14.77
C ASP A 97 14.53 6.39 13.94
N LEU A 98 13.46 7.18 14.01
CA LEU A 98 13.41 8.47 13.32
C LEU A 98 14.42 9.48 13.86
N LEU A 99 14.71 9.48 15.15
CA LEU A 99 15.78 10.31 15.72
C LEU A 99 17.16 9.91 15.19
N VAL A 100 17.41 8.61 14.97
CA VAL A 100 18.64 8.13 14.31
C VAL A 100 18.68 8.58 12.86
N ILE A 101 17.56 8.50 12.13
CA ILE A 101 17.45 9.02 10.75
C ILE A 101 17.79 10.52 10.71
N VAL A 102 17.23 11.32 11.64
CA VAL A 102 17.55 12.76 11.77
C VAL A 102 19.05 12.97 12.00
N ALA A 103 19.68 12.18 12.87
CA ALA A 103 21.11 12.24 13.11
C ALA A 103 21.90 11.87 11.84
N CYS A 104 21.54 10.82 11.14
CA CYS A 104 22.16 10.44 9.87
C CYS A 104 22.12 11.59 8.84
N ILE A 105 20.97 12.24 8.70
CA ILE A 105 20.81 13.40 7.80
C ILE A 105 21.71 14.56 8.25
N LYS A 106 21.68 14.91 9.53
CA LYS A 106 22.45 16.02 10.08
C LYS A 106 23.97 15.84 9.90
N PHE A 107 24.46 14.60 10.03
CA PHE A 107 25.87 14.26 9.86
C PHE A 107 26.25 13.83 8.43
N GLY A 108 25.34 13.97 7.45
CA GLY A 108 25.61 13.62 6.06
C GLY A 108 25.76 12.13 5.77
N GLN A 109 25.35 11.27 6.70
CA GLN A 109 25.39 9.82 6.58
C GLN A 109 24.18 9.30 5.78
N VAL A 110 24.26 9.37 4.46
CA VAL A 110 23.10 9.18 3.57
C VAL A 110 23.16 7.86 2.75
N GLY A 111 24.09 6.99 3.09
CA GLY A 111 24.28 5.70 2.42
C GLY A 111 23.43 4.57 3.02
N PHE A 112 24.06 3.39 3.12
CA PHE A 112 23.44 2.15 3.62
C PHE A 112 22.80 2.31 5.00
N LEU A 113 23.43 3.08 5.90
CA LEU A 113 22.94 3.28 7.26
C LEU A 113 21.57 3.98 7.28
N LEU A 114 21.41 5.07 6.52
CA LEU A 114 20.13 5.76 6.37
C LEU A 114 19.08 4.82 5.79
N GLY A 115 19.43 4.10 4.72
CA GLY A 115 18.55 3.11 4.09
C GLY A 115 18.06 2.06 5.06
N PHE A 116 18.95 1.51 5.89
CA PHE A 116 18.60 0.50 6.91
C PHE A 116 17.55 1.01 7.90
N PHE A 117 17.74 2.20 8.47
CA PHE A 117 16.79 2.79 9.42
C PHE A 117 15.45 3.17 8.76
N VAL A 118 15.47 3.67 7.53
CA VAL A 118 14.24 3.91 6.76
C VAL A 118 13.45 2.61 6.56
N LEU A 119 14.13 1.51 6.22
CA LEU A 119 13.48 0.20 6.06
C LEU A 119 12.93 -0.31 7.39
N MET A 120 13.65 -0.09 8.48
CA MET A 120 13.19 -0.45 9.82
C MET A 120 11.94 0.34 10.19
N ALA A 121 11.90 1.66 9.94
CA ALA A 121 10.71 2.49 10.17
C ALA A 121 9.48 1.96 9.41
N LEU A 122 9.66 1.59 8.13
CA LEU A 122 8.58 1.06 7.29
C LEU A 122 8.12 -0.32 7.76
N GLY A 123 9.04 -1.19 8.17
CA GLY A 123 8.73 -2.51 8.73
C GLY A 123 7.96 -2.41 10.05
N ILE A 124 8.37 -1.51 10.94
CA ILE A 124 7.69 -1.24 12.22
C ILE A 124 6.27 -0.72 11.97
N ASN A 125 6.08 0.15 10.96
CA ASN A 125 4.75 0.63 10.60
C ASN A 125 3.79 -0.51 10.25
N ARG A 126 4.26 -1.48 9.48
CA ARG A 126 3.45 -2.63 9.12
C ARG A 126 3.02 -3.43 10.35
N LEU A 127 3.91 -3.62 11.32
CA LEU A 127 3.60 -4.29 12.59
C LEU A 127 2.51 -3.53 13.36
N ILE A 128 2.61 -2.20 13.44
CA ILE A 128 1.61 -1.35 14.11
C ILE A 128 0.24 -1.50 13.45
N LEU A 129 0.17 -1.33 12.12
CA LEU A 129 -1.09 -1.43 11.37
C LEU A 129 -1.72 -2.82 11.45
N ALA A 130 -0.90 -3.87 11.41
CA ALA A 130 -1.37 -5.25 11.57
C ALA A 130 -1.95 -5.48 12.97
N GLY A 131 -1.26 -5.00 14.03
CA GLY A 131 -1.73 -5.09 15.42
C GLY A 131 -3.05 -4.37 15.66
N LEU A 132 -3.20 -3.15 15.13
CA LEU A 132 -4.44 -2.38 15.22
C LEU A 132 -5.59 -3.03 14.42
N SER A 133 -5.31 -3.57 13.24
CA SER A 133 -6.30 -4.26 12.41
C SER A 133 -6.76 -5.57 13.05
N ALA A 134 -5.83 -6.36 13.62
CA ALA A 134 -6.15 -7.59 14.35
C ALA A 134 -6.90 -7.34 15.66
N GLY A 135 -6.72 -6.17 16.27
CA GLY A 135 -7.44 -5.77 17.49
C GLY A 135 -8.85 -5.24 17.25
N LEU A 136 -9.17 -4.77 16.04
CA LEU A 136 -10.46 -4.14 15.74
C LEU A 136 -11.67 -5.04 16.01
N PRO A 137 -11.69 -6.33 15.62
CA PRO A 137 -12.83 -7.23 15.87
C PRO A 137 -13.13 -7.50 17.34
N LEU A 138 -12.19 -7.19 18.24
CA LEU A 138 -12.36 -7.38 19.68
C LEU A 138 -12.96 -6.16 20.38
N ILE A 139 -13.08 -5.04 19.68
CA ILE A 139 -13.58 -3.77 20.24
C ILE A 139 -14.98 -3.43 19.74
N VAL A 140 -15.35 -3.93 18.55
CA VAL A 140 -16.62 -3.61 17.91
C VAL A 140 -17.48 -4.86 17.74
N GLU A 141 -18.80 -4.68 17.69
CA GLU A 141 -19.71 -5.77 17.40
C GLU A 141 -19.55 -6.27 15.95
N ARG A 142 -19.87 -7.56 15.73
CA ARG A 142 -19.69 -8.21 14.42
C ARG A 142 -20.43 -7.48 13.27
N LYS A 143 -21.60 -6.89 13.58
CA LYS A 143 -22.39 -6.11 12.61
C LYS A 143 -21.77 -4.77 12.23
N GLU A 144 -20.94 -4.20 13.11
CA GLU A 144 -20.31 -2.89 12.94
C GLU A 144 -18.88 -3.01 12.35
N LEU A 145 -18.32 -4.21 12.29
CA LEU A 145 -16.92 -4.43 11.92
C LEU A 145 -16.59 -3.88 10.52
N ILE A 146 -17.51 -4.02 9.56
CA ILE A 146 -17.29 -3.52 8.19
C ILE A 146 -17.19 -1.99 8.20
N SER A 147 -18.12 -1.31 8.89
CA SER A 147 -18.13 0.16 9.00
C SER A 147 -16.92 0.67 9.77
N ALA A 148 -16.57 0.03 10.90
CA ALA A 148 -15.41 0.39 11.71
C ALA A 148 -14.10 0.23 10.92
N ASN A 149 -13.95 -0.86 10.17
CA ASN A 149 -12.78 -1.08 9.32
C ASN A 149 -12.70 -0.06 8.17
N ALA A 150 -13.84 0.24 7.53
CA ALA A 150 -13.90 1.27 6.48
C ALA A 150 -13.46 2.64 7.03
N ILE A 151 -13.99 3.06 8.19
CA ILE A 151 -13.60 4.31 8.85
C ILE A 151 -12.11 4.30 9.23
N ALA A 152 -11.62 3.20 9.78
CA ALA A 152 -10.21 3.07 10.17
C ALA A 152 -9.26 3.20 8.98
N VAL A 153 -9.57 2.52 7.87
CA VAL A 153 -8.73 2.54 6.66
C VAL A 153 -8.83 3.87 5.93
N THR A 154 -10.05 4.38 5.72
CA THR A 154 -10.27 5.64 4.99
C THR A 154 -9.69 6.83 5.74
N GLY A 155 -9.98 6.94 7.05
CA GLY A 155 -9.43 8.02 7.86
C GLY A 155 -7.90 7.98 7.95
N GLY A 156 -7.33 6.77 7.98
CA GLY A 156 -5.89 6.60 7.93
C GLY A 156 -5.28 7.03 6.58
N SER A 157 -5.91 6.66 5.46
CA SER A 157 -5.47 7.09 4.12
C SER A 157 -5.55 8.61 3.96
N ILE A 158 -6.62 9.23 4.45
CA ILE A 158 -6.74 10.69 4.50
C ILE A 158 -5.63 11.29 5.36
N GLY A 159 -5.33 10.67 6.51
CA GLY A 159 -4.22 11.07 7.38
C GLY A 159 -2.87 11.10 6.66
N VAL A 160 -2.56 10.05 5.89
CA VAL A 160 -1.32 10.00 5.08
C VAL A 160 -1.26 11.14 4.06
N VAL A 161 -2.36 11.39 3.33
CA VAL A 161 -2.42 12.44 2.31
C VAL A 161 -2.24 13.83 2.94
N ILE A 162 -2.97 14.12 4.03
CA ILE A 162 -2.86 15.41 4.74
C ILE A 162 -1.46 15.56 5.34
N GLY A 163 -0.93 14.52 5.99
CA GLY A 163 0.41 14.52 6.55
C GLY A 163 1.49 14.77 5.50
N GLY A 164 1.38 14.12 4.33
CA GLY A 164 2.26 14.34 3.20
C GLY A 164 2.23 15.79 2.69
N GLY A 165 1.03 16.36 2.51
CA GLY A 165 0.85 17.75 2.11
C GLY A 165 1.45 18.74 3.11
N ILE A 166 1.20 18.53 4.41
CA ILE A 166 1.77 19.37 5.49
C ILE A 166 3.29 19.22 5.53
N GLY A 167 3.83 18.01 5.36
CA GLY A 167 5.27 17.77 5.33
C GLY A 167 5.95 18.52 4.18
N ILE A 168 5.39 18.46 2.96
CA ILE A 168 5.88 19.23 1.79
C ILE A 168 5.79 20.74 2.06
N GLY A 169 4.66 21.22 2.59
CA GLY A 169 4.47 22.63 2.91
C GLY A 169 5.46 23.13 3.96
N THR A 170 5.67 22.36 5.02
CA THR A 170 6.65 22.65 6.08
C THR A 170 8.06 22.69 5.52
N LYS A 171 8.42 21.75 4.65
CA LYS A 171 9.71 21.74 3.98
C LYS A 171 9.93 23.00 3.15
N LYS A 172 8.98 23.34 2.26
CA LYS A 172 9.07 24.55 1.42
C LYS A 172 9.24 25.82 2.26
N MET A 173 8.51 25.94 3.37
CA MET A 173 8.64 27.06 4.31
C MET A 173 10.04 27.12 4.94
N LEU A 174 10.59 25.99 5.37
CA LEU A 174 11.94 25.93 5.95
C LEU A 174 13.01 26.23 4.90
N ASP A 175 12.85 25.76 3.68
CA ASP A 175 13.77 26.04 2.56
C ASP A 175 13.78 27.53 2.21
N SER A 176 12.63 28.20 2.21
CA SER A 176 12.54 29.65 1.99
C SER A 176 13.19 30.48 3.11
N LEU A 177 13.35 29.92 4.30
CA LEU A 177 14.06 30.53 5.42
C LEU A 177 15.58 30.24 5.41
N GLY A 178 16.12 29.70 4.32
CA GLY A 178 17.55 29.41 4.16
C GLY A 178 18.03 28.16 4.92
N GLN A 179 17.14 27.27 5.31
CA GLN A 179 17.43 26.07 6.09
C GLN A 179 17.32 24.78 5.29
N SER A 180 17.52 24.83 3.98
CA SER A 180 17.27 23.73 3.05
C SER A 180 18.01 22.41 3.39
N HIS A 181 19.25 22.51 3.91
CA HIS A 181 20.06 21.35 4.28
C HIS A 181 19.59 20.62 5.55
N LEU A 182 18.68 21.23 6.35
CA LEU A 182 18.11 20.65 7.57
C LEU A 182 16.58 20.53 7.55
N SER A 183 15.94 20.97 6.47
CA SER A 183 14.48 20.98 6.38
C SER A 183 13.88 19.56 6.50
N ASP A 184 14.45 18.57 5.80
CA ASP A 184 14.02 17.18 5.88
C ASP A 184 14.13 16.61 7.31
N ALA A 185 15.26 16.88 7.98
CA ALA A 185 15.47 16.47 9.37
C ALA A 185 14.39 17.05 10.31
N LYS A 186 14.03 18.33 10.14
CA LYS A 186 12.97 18.96 10.93
C LYS A 186 11.59 18.40 10.64
N VAL A 187 11.28 18.11 9.37
CA VAL A 187 10.02 17.45 8.99
C VAL A 187 9.92 16.06 9.63
N ILE A 188 11.02 15.29 9.65
CA ILE A 188 11.06 13.96 10.30
C ILE A 188 10.84 14.08 11.81
N LEU A 189 11.32 15.14 12.47
CA LEU A 189 11.02 15.38 13.90
C LEU A 189 9.52 15.59 14.16
N VAL A 190 8.79 16.25 13.24
CA VAL A 190 7.33 16.36 13.33
C VAL A 190 6.68 14.99 13.27
N ALA A 191 7.12 14.12 12.34
CA ALA A 191 6.63 12.73 12.27
C ALA A 191 6.93 11.96 13.55
N SER A 192 8.16 12.11 14.10
CA SER A 192 8.56 11.46 15.37
C SER A 192 7.64 11.87 16.52
N PHE A 193 7.26 13.15 16.60
CA PHE A 193 6.32 13.66 17.59
C PHE A 193 4.92 13.03 17.45
N CYS A 194 4.44 12.83 16.22
CA CYS A 194 3.17 12.13 15.98
C CYS A 194 3.20 10.69 16.52
N TYR A 195 4.30 9.95 16.33
CA TYR A 195 4.44 8.60 16.87
C TYR A 195 4.54 8.59 18.40
N LEU A 196 5.15 9.60 19.01
CA LEU A 196 5.17 9.74 20.45
C LEU A 196 3.75 9.95 21.01
N ILE A 197 2.94 10.77 20.35
CA ILE A 197 1.52 10.94 20.69
C ILE A 197 0.77 9.61 20.53
N ALA A 198 0.96 8.90 19.41
CA ALA A 198 0.33 7.61 19.17
C ALA A 198 0.74 6.57 20.24
N ALA A 199 2.02 6.53 20.64
CA ALA A 199 2.52 5.68 21.72
C ALA A 199 1.83 6.01 23.06
N THR A 200 1.70 7.30 23.38
CA THR A 200 1.06 7.77 24.62
C THR A 200 -0.43 7.43 24.63
N ILE A 201 -1.16 7.63 23.54
CA ILE A 201 -2.58 7.27 23.45
C ILE A 201 -2.75 5.76 23.55
N SER A 202 -1.84 4.96 22.97
CA SER A 202 -1.91 3.50 23.01
C SER A 202 -1.81 2.93 24.44
N THR A 203 -1.25 3.67 25.41
CA THR A 203 -1.23 3.26 26.83
C THR A 203 -2.63 3.19 27.44
N ARG A 204 -3.57 4.00 26.91
CA ARG A 204 -4.98 4.02 27.37
C ARG A 204 -5.81 2.87 26.81
N LEU A 205 -5.31 2.17 25.78
CA LEU A 205 -5.87 0.90 25.34
C LEU A 205 -5.53 -0.16 26.41
N GLY A 206 -6.51 -0.82 26.99
CA GLY A 206 -6.27 -1.87 27.98
C GLY A 206 -5.42 -3.01 27.39
N ARG A 207 -4.55 -3.62 28.20
CA ARG A 207 -3.59 -4.67 27.78
C ARG A 207 -4.24 -5.86 27.08
N THR A 208 -5.47 -6.19 27.43
CA THR A 208 -6.25 -7.32 26.88
C THR A 208 -7.32 -6.87 25.88
N SER A 209 -7.54 -5.56 25.70
CA SER A 209 -8.66 -5.02 24.92
C SER A 209 -8.57 -5.32 23.45
N ILE A 210 -7.35 -5.39 22.90
CA ILE A 210 -7.09 -5.64 21.47
C ILE A 210 -6.40 -7.00 21.25
N GLY A 211 -6.40 -7.87 22.26
CA GLY A 211 -5.92 -9.24 22.21
C GLY A 211 -4.42 -9.43 22.48
N PRO A 212 -3.93 -10.66 22.36
CA PRO A 212 -4.68 -11.86 21.93
C PRO A 212 -5.78 -12.22 22.94
N ALA A 213 -6.90 -12.77 22.44
CA ALA A 213 -7.94 -13.29 23.32
C ALA A 213 -7.43 -14.55 24.03
N LEU A 214 -7.93 -14.82 25.27
CA LEU A 214 -7.52 -15.96 26.08
C LEU A 214 -7.69 -17.34 25.39
N HIS A 215 -8.49 -17.38 24.33
CA HIS A 215 -8.77 -18.59 23.53
C HIS A 215 -8.12 -18.57 22.14
N GLU A 216 -7.38 -17.52 21.77
CA GLU A 216 -6.58 -17.55 20.54
C GLU A 216 -5.43 -18.55 20.75
N GLN A 217 -5.60 -19.76 20.20
CA GLN A 217 -4.54 -20.78 20.22
C GLN A 217 -3.33 -20.23 19.48
N VAL A 218 -2.21 -20.16 20.17
CA VAL A 218 -0.93 -19.80 19.58
C VAL A 218 -0.65 -20.77 18.43
N SER A 219 -0.71 -20.27 17.19
CA SER A 219 -0.28 -21.05 16.04
C SER A 219 1.18 -21.45 16.24
N GLN A 220 1.44 -22.76 16.46
CA GLN A 220 2.79 -23.28 16.63
C GLN A 220 3.55 -23.41 15.30
N HIS A 221 2.97 -22.92 14.20
CA HIS A 221 3.55 -23.10 12.88
C HIS A 221 4.49 -21.93 12.52
N SER A 222 5.63 -22.25 11.93
CA SER A 222 6.54 -21.24 11.37
C SER A 222 5.87 -20.56 10.16
N GLY A 223 6.13 -19.26 9.92
CA GLY A 223 5.55 -18.50 8.81
C GLY A 223 5.68 -19.18 7.44
N ALA A 224 6.76 -19.95 7.22
CA ALA A 224 6.93 -20.75 5.99
C ALA A 224 5.91 -21.89 5.87
N LYS A 225 5.54 -22.53 6.99
CA LYS A 225 4.49 -23.58 6.98
C LYS A 225 3.12 -22.98 6.71
N GLU A 226 2.83 -21.80 7.27
CA GLU A 226 1.57 -21.08 7.04
C GLU A 226 1.42 -20.66 5.57
N LEU A 227 2.50 -20.16 4.95
CA LEU A 227 2.50 -19.82 3.52
C LEU A 227 2.26 -21.06 2.65
N ARG A 228 2.90 -22.20 2.98
CA ARG A 228 2.70 -23.46 2.25
C ARG A 228 1.27 -23.98 2.40
N GLU A 229 0.70 -23.85 3.57
CA GLU A 229 -0.68 -24.25 3.84
C GLU A 229 -1.67 -23.31 3.14
N GLY A 230 -1.45 -21.99 3.18
CA GLY A 230 -2.22 -21.02 2.40
C GLY A 230 -2.23 -21.34 0.91
N LEU A 231 -1.07 -21.67 0.33
CA LEU A 231 -0.97 -22.11 -1.07
C LEU A 231 -1.70 -23.43 -1.32
N ARG A 232 -1.63 -24.39 -0.38
CA ARG A 232 -2.36 -25.67 -0.49
C ARG A 232 -3.87 -25.46 -0.53
N ILE A 233 -4.38 -24.58 0.33
CA ILE A 233 -5.80 -24.20 0.36
C ILE A 233 -6.21 -23.48 -0.93
N LEU A 234 -5.39 -22.55 -1.43
CA LEU A 234 -5.66 -21.84 -2.67
C LEU A 234 -5.69 -22.78 -3.90
N ARG A 235 -4.92 -23.86 -3.90
CA ARG A 235 -4.98 -24.86 -4.98
C ARG A 235 -6.32 -25.56 -5.07
N SER A 236 -7.06 -25.69 -3.96
CA SER A 236 -8.43 -26.21 -3.95
C SER A 236 -9.48 -25.15 -4.28
N HIS A 237 -9.08 -23.84 -4.33
CA HIS A 237 -9.94 -22.71 -4.69
C HIS A 237 -9.35 -21.94 -5.88
N PRO A 238 -9.42 -22.53 -7.10
CA PRO A 238 -8.69 -21.99 -8.27
C PRO A 238 -9.10 -20.58 -8.66
N ASP A 239 -10.31 -20.15 -8.33
CA ASP A 239 -10.79 -18.81 -8.66
C ASP A 239 -10.17 -17.76 -7.76
N ALA A 240 -10.04 -18.04 -6.45
CA ALA A 240 -9.33 -17.18 -5.51
C ALA A 240 -7.84 -17.07 -5.91
N LEU A 241 -7.21 -18.20 -6.29
CA LEU A 241 -5.82 -18.21 -6.75
C LEU A 241 -5.64 -17.37 -8.03
N ARG A 242 -6.53 -17.49 -9.01
CA ARG A 242 -6.51 -16.70 -10.25
C ARG A 242 -6.68 -15.20 -9.97
N GLY A 243 -7.59 -14.85 -9.05
CA GLY A 243 -7.77 -13.48 -8.62
C GLY A 243 -6.53 -12.89 -7.94
N ILE A 244 -5.83 -13.68 -7.12
CA ILE A 244 -4.56 -13.28 -6.49
C ILE A 244 -3.48 -13.05 -7.55
N ILE A 245 -3.36 -13.93 -8.54
CA ILE A 245 -2.41 -13.77 -9.64
C ILE A 245 -2.74 -12.52 -10.47
N ALA A 246 -4.02 -12.25 -10.75
CA ALA A 246 -4.42 -11.04 -11.45
C ALA A 246 -4.08 -9.77 -10.67
N THR A 247 -4.31 -9.78 -9.36
CA THR A 247 -3.94 -8.65 -8.49
C THR A 247 -2.43 -8.45 -8.42
N ALA A 248 -1.65 -9.53 -8.31
CA ALA A 248 -0.19 -9.49 -8.30
C ALA A 248 0.34 -8.93 -9.64
N ALA A 249 -0.14 -9.43 -10.77
CA ALA A 249 0.22 -8.95 -12.10
C ALA A 249 -0.08 -7.45 -12.26
N GLN A 250 -1.26 -7.00 -11.82
CA GLN A 250 -1.65 -5.60 -11.87
C GLN A 250 -0.75 -4.73 -10.99
N ARG A 251 -0.43 -5.16 -9.77
CA ARG A 251 0.43 -4.41 -8.86
C ARG A 251 1.88 -4.31 -9.35
N GLY A 252 2.41 -5.38 -9.91
CA GLY A 252 3.73 -5.38 -10.55
C GLY A 252 3.79 -4.40 -11.73
N GLY A 253 2.79 -4.44 -12.63
CA GLY A 253 2.68 -3.52 -13.76
C GLY A 253 2.52 -2.06 -13.31
N LEU A 254 1.66 -1.80 -12.32
CA LEU A 254 1.49 -0.45 -11.75
C LEU A 254 2.82 0.08 -11.22
N THR A 255 3.59 -0.73 -10.48
CA THR A 255 4.90 -0.31 -9.95
C THR A 255 5.89 0.01 -11.05
N ALA A 256 5.96 -0.84 -12.08
CA ALA A 256 6.84 -0.60 -13.22
C ALA A 256 6.50 0.71 -13.95
N LEU A 257 5.21 0.97 -14.19
CA LEU A 257 4.72 2.21 -14.80
C LEU A 257 4.93 3.43 -13.90
N THR A 258 4.82 3.28 -12.58
CA THR A 258 5.11 4.36 -11.63
C THR A 258 6.57 4.79 -11.71
N LEU A 259 7.51 3.84 -11.80
CA LEU A 259 8.94 4.15 -11.99
C LEU A 259 9.21 4.80 -13.35
N MET A 260 8.52 4.36 -14.40
CA MET A 260 8.60 5.01 -15.71
C MET A 260 8.11 6.46 -15.64
N GLY A 261 6.95 6.70 -15.02
CA GLY A 261 6.41 8.04 -14.82
C GLY A 261 7.34 8.94 -14.02
N LEU A 262 7.97 8.41 -12.97
CA LEU A 262 8.97 9.12 -12.18
C LEU A 262 10.14 9.61 -13.05
N LEU A 263 10.71 8.73 -13.90
CA LEU A 263 11.84 9.09 -14.74
C LEU A 263 11.45 10.04 -15.87
N LEU A 264 10.27 9.88 -16.46
CA LEU A 264 9.75 10.77 -17.50
C LEU A 264 9.55 12.19 -16.93
N GLU A 265 8.92 12.33 -15.79
CA GLU A 265 8.70 13.62 -15.14
C GLU A 265 10.02 14.31 -14.80
N ARG A 266 10.98 13.53 -14.32
CA ARG A 266 12.27 14.05 -13.88
C ARG A 266 13.22 14.42 -15.01
N ASN A 267 13.30 13.59 -16.06
CA ASN A 267 14.38 13.65 -17.04
C ASN A 267 13.91 14.00 -18.46
N THR A 268 12.59 14.00 -18.72
CA THR A 268 12.04 14.21 -20.06
C THR A 268 11.07 15.39 -20.11
N TYR A 269 10.08 15.45 -19.22
CA TYR A 269 9.06 16.52 -19.28
C TYR A 269 9.53 17.78 -18.54
N ASN A 270 10.38 17.66 -17.55
CA ASN A 270 10.91 18.80 -16.83
C ASN A 270 12.43 18.94 -17.00
N PRO A 271 12.96 20.18 -17.05
CA PRO A 271 14.41 20.40 -17.11
C PRO A 271 15.13 19.80 -15.91
N SER A 272 16.23 19.09 -16.14
CA SER A 272 17.06 18.52 -15.05
C SER A 272 17.64 19.57 -14.11
N SER A 273 17.64 20.86 -14.53
CA SER A 273 18.02 22.01 -13.72
C SER A 273 16.96 22.42 -12.68
N ASN A 274 15.72 21.90 -12.78
CA ASN A 274 14.64 22.20 -11.84
C ASN A 274 14.03 20.88 -11.29
N PRO A 275 14.67 20.24 -10.31
CA PRO A 275 14.19 19.00 -9.72
C PRO A 275 12.80 19.10 -9.05
N ASP A 276 12.46 20.30 -8.54
CA ASP A 276 11.16 20.53 -7.89
C ASP A 276 9.98 20.49 -8.87
N ALA A 277 10.21 20.88 -10.13
CA ALA A 277 9.19 20.78 -11.17
C ALA A 277 8.88 19.30 -11.48
N GLY A 278 9.91 18.47 -11.68
CA GLY A 278 9.72 17.02 -11.88
C GLY A 278 9.04 16.32 -10.70
N LEU A 279 9.38 16.73 -9.47
CA LEU A 279 8.70 16.24 -8.26
C LEU A 279 7.22 16.64 -8.24
N SER A 280 6.93 17.88 -8.61
CA SER A 280 5.56 18.40 -8.63
C SER A 280 4.72 17.68 -9.70
N GLY A 281 5.26 17.48 -10.91
CA GLY A 281 4.61 16.73 -11.99
C GLY A 281 4.34 15.28 -11.58
N PHE A 282 5.33 14.60 -11.01
CA PHE A 282 5.14 13.24 -10.52
C PHE A 282 4.11 13.14 -9.38
N ALA A 283 4.15 14.08 -8.43
CA ALA A 283 3.16 14.14 -7.35
C ALA A 283 1.74 14.39 -7.88
N PHE A 284 1.60 15.22 -8.92
CA PHE A 284 0.32 15.44 -9.60
C PHE A 284 -0.17 14.15 -10.27
N ALA A 285 0.67 13.46 -11.04
CA ALA A 285 0.32 12.18 -11.67
C ALA A 285 -0.09 11.11 -10.64
N LEU A 286 0.64 11.03 -9.50
CA LEU A 286 0.26 10.14 -8.39
C LEU A 286 -1.06 10.54 -7.74
N GLY A 287 -1.33 11.85 -7.60
CA GLY A 287 -2.60 12.36 -7.10
C GLY A 287 -3.77 11.93 -7.98
N ILE A 288 -3.63 12.07 -9.29
CA ILE A 288 -4.63 11.64 -10.29
C ILE A 288 -4.81 10.11 -10.25
N ALA A 289 -3.73 9.33 -10.14
CA ALA A 289 -3.82 7.89 -9.93
C ALA A 289 -4.58 7.55 -8.63
N GLY A 290 -4.36 8.32 -7.56
CA GLY A 290 -5.08 8.21 -6.28
C GLY A 290 -6.59 8.45 -6.43
N VAL A 291 -6.98 9.46 -7.21
CA VAL A 291 -8.40 9.70 -7.56
C VAL A 291 -8.97 8.49 -8.30
N GLY A 292 -8.22 7.94 -9.28
CA GLY A 292 -8.60 6.70 -9.97
C GLY A 292 -8.81 5.55 -9.01
N ILE A 293 -7.90 5.33 -8.06
CA ILE A 293 -8.00 4.30 -7.02
C ILE A 293 -9.27 4.49 -6.17
N GLY A 294 -9.56 5.71 -5.74
CA GLY A 294 -10.76 6.04 -4.99
C GLY A 294 -12.04 5.71 -5.76
N LEU A 295 -12.13 6.17 -7.00
CA LEU A 295 -13.26 5.87 -7.89
C LEU A 295 -13.38 4.38 -8.20
N GLY A 296 -12.26 3.67 -8.41
CA GLY A 296 -12.24 2.21 -8.60
C GLY A 296 -12.84 1.47 -7.41
N SER A 297 -12.54 1.88 -6.18
CA SER A 297 -13.16 1.31 -4.97
C SER A 297 -14.66 1.54 -4.92
N PHE A 298 -15.10 2.78 -5.21
CA PHE A 298 -16.50 3.19 -5.14
C PHE A 298 -17.37 2.53 -6.22
N LEU A 299 -16.89 2.49 -7.45
CA LEU A 299 -17.65 1.99 -8.61
C LEU A 299 -17.67 0.46 -8.71
N THR A 300 -16.68 -0.23 -8.15
CA THR A 300 -16.56 -1.70 -8.27
C THR A 300 -17.79 -2.48 -7.82
N PRO A 301 -18.45 -2.21 -6.67
CA PRO A 301 -19.64 -2.94 -6.25
C PRO A 301 -20.78 -2.86 -7.29
N PHE A 302 -20.98 -1.68 -7.88
CA PHE A 302 -21.98 -1.48 -8.93
C PHE A 302 -21.67 -2.31 -10.18
N PHE A 303 -20.44 -2.23 -10.69
CA PHE A 303 -20.05 -2.98 -11.89
C PHE A 303 -19.99 -4.50 -11.67
N VAL A 304 -19.62 -4.94 -10.47
CA VAL A 304 -19.66 -6.36 -10.09
C VAL A 304 -21.11 -6.89 -10.07
N SER A 305 -22.09 -6.09 -9.61
CA SER A 305 -23.50 -6.50 -9.64
C SER A 305 -24.04 -6.64 -11.06
N TYR A 306 -23.52 -5.84 -12.00
CA TYR A 306 -23.96 -5.86 -13.43
C TYR A 306 -23.22 -6.91 -14.27
N PHE A 307 -21.89 -6.97 -14.20
CA PHE A 307 -21.07 -7.86 -15.04
C PHE A 307 -20.74 -9.19 -14.37
N GLY A 308 -20.85 -9.28 -13.05
CA GLY A 308 -20.31 -10.36 -12.25
C GLY A 308 -18.80 -10.25 -12.01
N ARG A 309 -18.32 -10.87 -10.92
CA ARG A 309 -16.93 -10.75 -10.46
C ARG A 309 -15.89 -11.12 -11.51
N HIS A 310 -16.09 -12.22 -12.21
CA HIS A 310 -15.13 -12.73 -13.19
C HIS A 310 -15.00 -11.83 -14.42
N GLN A 311 -16.11 -11.37 -14.98
CA GLN A 311 -16.09 -10.48 -16.15
C GLN A 311 -15.53 -9.11 -15.79
N TRP A 312 -15.85 -8.62 -14.58
CA TRP A 312 -15.33 -7.35 -14.10
C TRP A 312 -13.81 -7.37 -13.93
N ILE A 313 -13.22 -8.43 -13.34
CA ILE A 313 -11.75 -8.59 -13.26
C ILE A 313 -11.13 -8.62 -14.67
N ARG A 314 -11.71 -9.39 -15.60
CA ARG A 314 -11.22 -9.44 -16.99
C ARG A 314 -11.24 -8.08 -17.67
N LEU A 315 -12.35 -7.36 -17.57
CA LEU A 315 -12.51 -6.02 -18.14
C LEU A 315 -11.48 -5.06 -17.50
N SER A 316 -11.34 -5.12 -16.19
CA SER A 316 -10.39 -4.26 -15.46
C SER A 316 -8.93 -4.56 -15.81
N MET A 317 -8.59 -5.78 -16.19
CA MET A 317 -7.24 -6.13 -16.68
C MET A 317 -7.02 -5.70 -18.13
N SER A 318 -8.06 -5.72 -18.98
CA SER A 318 -7.93 -5.43 -20.42
C SER A 318 -8.14 -3.96 -20.77
N ALA A 319 -8.98 -3.22 -20.05
CA ALA A 319 -9.30 -1.83 -20.35
C ALA A 319 -8.07 -0.89 -20.39
N PRO A 320 -7.11 -0.97 -19.45
CA PRO A 320 -5.93 -0.12 -19.50
C PRO A 320 -5.01 -0.37 -20.71
N ILE A 321 -5.12 -1.54 -21.37
CA ILE A 321 -4.25 -1.94 -22.50
C ILE A 321 -4.32 -0.93 -23.63
N VAL A 322 -5.50 -0.40 -23.93
CA VAL A 322 -5.69 0.56 -25.04
C VAL A 322 -4.87 1.84 -24.80
N LEU A 323 -4.95 2.39 -23.60
CA LEU A 323 -4.17 3.60 -23.25
C LEU A 323 -2.68 3.30 -23.18
N LEU A 324 -2.29 2.14 -22.67
CA LEU A 324 -0.89 1.72 -22.63
C LEU A 324 -0.29 1.55 -24.03
N LEU A 325 -1.07 1.10 -25.02
CA LEU A 325 -0.62 1.01 -26.41
C LEU A 325 -0.37 2.40 -27.01
N ILE A 326 -1.28 3.35 -26.78
CA ILE A 326 -1.12 4.72 -27.25
C ILE A 326 0.07 5.38 -26.55
N PHE A 327 0.18 5.22 -25.25
CA PHE A 327 1.28 5.75 -24.44
C PHE A 327 2.64 5.17 -24.84
N ALA A 328 2.72 3.89 -25.21
CA ALA A 328 3.96 3.26 -25.66
C ALA A 328 4.53 3.87 -26.95
N VAL A 329 3.69 4.54 -27.73
CA VAL A 329 4.09 5.18 -29.00
C VAL A 329 4.43 6.65 -28.81
N SER A 330 3.59 7.40 -28.08
CA SER A 330 3.69 8.87 -28.03
C SER A 330 4.51 9.39 -26.85
N HIS A 331 4.51 8.70 -25.71
CA HIS A 331 5.13 9.14 -24.44
C HIS A 331 4.75 10.59 -24.06
N ASP A 332 3.53 10.99 -24.34
CA ASP A 332 3.00 12.32 -24.00
C ASP A 332 2.64 12.42 -22.52
N GLU A 333 2.87 13.59 -21.90
CA GLU A 333 2.64 13.80 -20.47
C GLU A 333 1.17 13.64 -20.08
N TRP A 334 0.23 14.15 -20.89
CA TRP A 334 -1.20 14.00 -20.63
C TRP A 334 -1.68 12.55 -20.75
N LEU A 335 -1.03 11.78 -21.63
CA LEU A 335 -1.27 10.34 -21.73
C LEU A 335 -0.68 9.58 -20.53
N LEU A 336 0.45 10.02 -19.98
CA LEU A 336 0.97 9.48 -18.71
C LEU A 336 -0.05 9.67 -17.61
N ILE A 337 -0.56 10.88 -17.41
CA ILE A 337 -1.54 11.24 -16.39
C ILE A 337 -2.83 10.44 -16.58
N SER A 338 -3.34 10.37 -17.80
CA SER A 338 -4.54 9.59 -18.13
C SER A 338 -4.33 8.10 -17.87
N THR A 339 -3.18 7.55 -18.26
CA THR A 339 -2.80 6.15 -18.00
C THR A 339 -2.71 5.87 -16.50
N ALA A 340 -2.10 6.76 -15.71
CA ALA A 340 -2.01 6.65 -14.27
C ALA A 340 -3.40 6.58 -13.61
N PHE A 341 -4.34 7.44 -14.05
CA PHE A 341 -5.73 7.41 -13.59
C PHE A 341 -6.40 6.06 -13.85
N PHE A 342 -6.40 5.59 -15.10
CA PHE A 342 -7.13 4.38 -15.48
C PHE A 342 -6.46 3.11 -14.94
N VAL A 343 -5.12 3.03 -14.91
CA VAL A 343 -4.40 1.92 -14.28
C VAL A 343 -4.67 1.88 -12.78
N GLY A 344 -4.76 3.04 -12.12
CA GLY A 344 -5.17 3.16 -10.73
C GLY A 344 -6.61 2.68 -10.50
N LEU A 345 -7.56 3.17 -11.28
CA LEU A 345 -8.98 2.84 -11.21
C LEU A 345 -9.21 1.33 -11.39
N PHE A 346 -8.77 0.79 -12.52
CA PHE A 346 -8.99 -0.61 -12.83
C PHE A 346 -8.15 -1.55 -11.95
N GLY A 347 -6.96 -1.12 -11.55
CA GLY A 347 -6.13 -1.87 -10.60
C GLY A 347 -6.78 -2.02 -9.23
N GLN A 348 -7.42 -0.97 -8.75
CA GLN A 348 -8.18 -1.03 -7.51
C GLN A 348 -9.45 -1.87 -7.66
N ALA A 349 -10.11 -1.80 -8.81
CA ALA A 349 -11.25 -2.65 -9.12
C ALA A 349 -10.91 -4.15 -9.07
N VAL A 350 -9.76 -4.56 -9.63
CA VAL A 350 -9.25 -5.94 -9.52
C VAL A 350 -9.06 -6.32 -8.06
N LYS A 351 -8.37 -5.47 -7.29
CA LYS A 351 -8.07 -5.74 -5.87
C LYS A 351 -9.34 -5.90 -5.04
N VAL A 352 -10.27 -4.96 -5.10
CA VAL A 352 -11.52 -4.99 -4.33
C VAL A 352 -12.36 -6.22 -4.66
N THR A 353 -12.45 -6.56 -5.95
CA THR A 353 -13.20 -7.75 -6.40
C THR A 353 -12.54 -9.04 -5.91
N ASN A 354 -11.21 -9.10 -5.95
CA ASN A 354 -10.48 -10.28 -5.49
C ASN A 354 -10.53 -10.43 -3.96
N ASP A 355 -10.40 -9.35 -3.21
CA ASP A 355 -10.52 -9.37 -1.74
C ASP A 355 -11.89 -9.93 -1.33
N ALA A 356 -12.97 -9.50 -1.99
CA ALA A 356 -14.31 -10.02 -1.77
C ALA A 356 -14.45 -11.49 -2.19
N LEU A 357 -13.75 -11.92 -3.25
CA LEU A 357 -13.74 -13.30 -3.72
C LEU A 357 -13.06 -14.22 -2.69
N VAL A 358 -11.88 -13.87 -2.23
CA VAL A 358 -11.13 -14.61 -1.20
C VAL A 358 -11.96 -14.71 0.08
N GLN A 359 -12.53 -13.60 0.56
CA GLN A 359 -13.37 -13.58 1.77
C GLN A 359 -14.61 -14.47 1.66
N SER A 360 -15.19 -14.60 0.46
CA SER A 360 -16.41 -15.40 0.25
C SER A 360 -16.15 -16.89 0.03
N GLN A 361 -14.97 -17.27 -0.47
CA GLN A 361 -14.66 -18.67 -0.81
C GLN A 361 -13.85 -19.39 0.27
N ILE A 362 -13.08 -18.64 1.07
CA ILE A 362 -12.18 -19.22 2.07
C ILE A 362 -12.84 -19.18 3.44
N ALA A 363 -12.89 -20.32 4.13
CA ALA A 363 -13.39 -20.43 5.49
C ALA A 363 -12.57 -19.56 6.46
N ASP A 364 -13.23 -19.01 7.50
CA ASP A 364 -12.64 -18.04 8.42
C ASP A 364 -11.34 -18.55 9.06
N GLU A 365 -11.26 -19.83 9.41
CA GLU A 365 -10.10 -20.49 10.03
C GLU A 365 -8.85 -20.50 9.14
N TYR A 366 -9.00 -20.45 7.82
CA TYR A 366 -7.89 -20.48 6.84
C TYR A 366 -7.61 -19.11 6.22
N ARG A 367 -8.51 -18.15 6.43
CA ARG A 367 -8.45 -16.84 5.78
C ARG A 367 -7.15 -16.10 6.04
N GLY A 368 -6.65 -16.13 7.29
CA GLY A 368 -5.38 -15.50 7.66
C GLY A 368 -4.18 -16.04 6.88
N ARG A 369 -4.09 -17.38 6.72
CA ARG A 369 -3.01 -18.04 5.97
C ARG A 369 -3.05 -17.72 4.49
N VAL A 370 -4.26 -17.66 3.92
CA VAL A 370 -4.46 -17.27 2.53
C VAL A 370 -4.09 -15.82 2.28
N PHE A 371 -4.49 -14.90 3.17
CA PHE A 371 -4.09 -13.49 3.06
C PHE A 371 -2.59 -13.27 3.27
N ALA A 372 -1.93 -14.04 4.13
CA ALA A 372 -0.47 -14.00 4.26
C ALA A 372 0.23 -14.38 2.94
N PHE A 373 -0.24 -15.45 2.28
CA PHE A 373 0.25 -15.82 0.95
C PHE A 373 -0.05 -14.73 -0.09
N TYR A 374 -1.26 -14.19 -0.08
CA TYR A 374 -1.69 -13.11 -0.97
C TYR A 374 -0.76 -11.89 -0.85
N ASP A 375 -0.48 -11.46 0.37
CA ASP A 375 0.42 -10.33 0.63
C ASP A 375 1.83 -10.59 0.09
N VAL A 376 2.38 -11.79 0.32
CA VAL A 376 3.71 -12.16 -0.21
C VAL A 376 3.70 -12.16 -1.74
N ALA A 377 2.69 -12.73 -2.38
CA ALA A 377 2.58 -12.78 -3.84
C ALA A 377 2.49 -11.38 -4.45
N VAL A 378 1.66 -10.50 -3.87
CA VAL A 378 1.49 -9.12 -4.35
C VAL A 378 2.76 -8.30 -4.13
N ASN A 379 3.37 -8.36 -2.94
CA ASN A 379 4.60 -7.61 -2.67
C ASN A 379 5.78 -8.14 -3.52
N GLY A 380 5.86 -9.46 -3.73
CA GLY A 380 6.84 -10.04 -4.65
C GLY A 380 6.68 -9.54 -6.09
N ALA A 381 5.43 -9.43 -6.56
CA ALA A 381 5.13 -8.87 -7.88
C ALA A 381 5.48 -7.37 -7.97
N ILE A 382 5.25 -6.60 -6.91
CA ILE A 382 5.66 -5.19 -6.82
C ILE A 382 7.18 -5.06 -6.97
N VAL A 383 7.95 -5.87 -6.22
CA VAL A 383 9.42 -5.89 -6.33
C VAL A 383 9.85 -6.32 -7.74
N MET A 384 9.21 -7.35 -8.30
CA MET A 384 9.50 -7.79 -9.67
C MET A 384 9.21 -6.69 -10.69
N GLY A 385 8.12 -5.94 -10.54
CA GLY A 385 7.81 -4.78 -11.39
C GLY A 385 8.91 -3.70 -11.32
N ALA A 386 9.44 -3.43 -10.12
CA ALA A 386 10.56 -2.52 -9.95
C ALA A 386 11.84 -3.04 -10.63
N VAL A 387 12.14 -4.34 -10.52
CA VAL A 387 13.29 -4.98 -11.21
C VAL A 387 13.13 -4.89 -12.73
N VAL A 388 11.95 -5.20 -13.25
CA VAL A 388 11.68 -5.10 -14.71
C VAL A 388 11.87 -3.66 -15.18
N ALA A 389 11.39 -2.67 -14.44
CA ALA A 389 11.61 -1.26 -14.74
C ALA A 389 13.12 -0.91 -14.75
N ALA A 390 13.86 -1.40 -13.72
CA ALA A 390 15.32 -1.16 -13.63
C ALA A 390 16.09 -1.63 -14.84
N VAL A 391 15.70 -2.79 -15.38
CA VAL A 391 16.41 -3.44 -16.52
C VAL A 391 15.98 -2.85 -17.86
N THR A 392 14.72 -2.38 -17.98
CA THR A 392 14.14 -1.98 -19.27
C THR A 392 14.09 -0.47 -19.52
N LEU A 393 14.22 0.35 -18.44
CA LEU A 393 14.14 1.79 -18.57
C LEU A 393 15.51 2.43 -18.79
N PRO A 394 15.67 3.27 -19.84
CA PRO A 394 16.80 4.19 -19.96
C PRO A 394 16.67 5.32 -18.93
N ALA A 395 17.75 6.09 -18.75
CA ALA A 395 17.77 7.22 -17.83
C ALA A 395 16.69 8.28 -18.15
N SER A 396 16.31 8.46 -19.42
CA SER A 396 15.24 9.36 -19.83
C SER A 396 13.84 8.91 -19.40
N GLY A 397 13.65 7.62 -19.11
CA GLY A 397 12.33 7.03 -18.89
C GLY A 397 11.56 6.69 -20.17
N ILE A 398 12.03 7.09 -21.35
CA ILE A 398 11.39 6.80 -22.63
C ILE A 398 11.63 5.35 -23.02
N SER A 399 10.63 4.50 -22.92
CA SER A 399 10.72 3.08 -23.25
C SER A 399 9.42 2.56 -23.85
N LYS A 400 9.50 1.93 -25.01
CA LYS A 400 8.37 1.17 -25.58
C LYS A 400 8.28 -0.23 -24.97
N ILE A 401 9.39 -0.78 -24.48
CA ILE A 401 9.50 -2.15 -23.99
C ILE A 401 8.67 -2.33 -22.72
N LEU A 402 8.78 -1.42 -21.77
CA LEU A 402 8.09 -1.55 -20.48
C LEU A 402 6.57 -1.56 -20.59
N PRO A 403 5.92 -0.58 -21.29
CA PRO A 403 4.49 -0.65 -21.55
C PRO A 403 4.07 -1.92 -22.29
N LEU A 404 4.86 -2.40 -23.27
CA LEU A 404 4.55 -3.64 -24.01
C LEU A 404 4.63 -4.87 -23.11
N ILE A 405 5.62 -4.98 -22.21
CA ILE A 405 5.66 -6.05 -21.21
C ILE A 405 4.41 -5.99 -20.32
N THR A 406 4.03 -4.81 -19.85
CA THR A 406 2.83 -4.63 -19.02
C THR A 406 1.57 -5.04 -19.76
N ILE A 407 1.44 -4.66 -21.04
CA ILE A 407 0.33 -5.07 -21.92
C ILE A 407 0.29 -6.59 -22.07
N MET A 408 1.43 -7.23 -22.31
CA MET A 408 1.50 -8.70 -22.44
C MET A 408 1.07 -9.39 -21.14
N VAL A 409 1.55 -8.91 -19.99
CA VAL A 409 1.19 -9.46 -18.68
C VAL A 409 -0.31 -9.29 -18.39
N TYR A 410 -0.86 -8.10 -18.64
CA TYR A 410 -2.28 -7.83 -18.41
C TYR A 410 -3.15 -8.63 -19.40
N GLY A 411 -2.78 -8.67 -20.68
CA GLY A 411 -3.48 -9.42 -21.72
C GLY A 411 -3.44 -10.91 -21.47
N ALA A 412 -2.27 -11.48 -21.17
CA ALA A 412 -2.13 -12.89 -20.84
C ALA A 412 -2.97 -13.27 -19.60
N THR A 413 -2.94 -12.44 -18.55
CA THR A 413 -3.74 -12.64 -17.34
C THR A 413 -5.23 -12.61 -17.67
N SER A 414 -5.68 -11.62 -18.46
CA SER A 414 -7.09 -11.53 -18.88
C SER A 414 -7.54 -12.69 -19.75
N LEU A 415 -6.72 -13.13 -20.70
CA LEU A 415 -7.10 -14.14 -21.69
C LEU A 415 -6.93 -15.59 -21.19
N ILE A 416 -5.84 -15.87 -20.49
CA ILE A 416 -5.46 -17.24 -20.09
C ILE A 416 -6.04 -17.59 -18.73
N LEU A 417 -5.68 -16.82 -17.70
CA LEU A 417 -6.04 -17.15 -16.32
C LEU A 417 -7.51 -16.93 -16.02
N LEU A 418 -8.11 -15.90 -16.65
CA LEU A 418 -9.50 -15.53 -16.41
C LEU A 418 -10.46 -16.07 -17.47
N ARG A 419 -9.99 -17.00 -18.35
CA ARG A 419 -10.85 -17.70 -19.29
C ARG A 419 -11.91 -18.51 -18.54
N ARG A 420 -13.18 -18.45 -18.98
CA ARG A 420 -14.31 -19.16 -18.33
C ARG A 420 -13.98 -20.64 -18.10
N SER A 421 -13.84 -21.04 -16.85
CA SER A 421 -13.86 -22.40 -16.42
C SER A 421 -15.34 -22.85 -16.37
N LYS A 422 -15.65 -24.13 -16.67
CA LYS A 422 -17.00 -24.69 -16.56
C LYS A 422 -17.57 -24.63 -15.14
N PHE A 423 -16.77 -24.33 -14.14
CA PHE A 423 -17.16 -24.18 -12.73
C PHE A 423 -17.72 -22.78 -12.35
N PHE A 424 -17.76 -21.82 -13.29
CA PHE A 424 -18.19 -20.46 -13.06
C PHE A 424 -19.69 -20.20 -13.29
N ILE A 425 -20.53 -21.18 -13.13
CA ILE A 425 -21.96 -20.90 -12.98
C ILE A 425 -22.19 -20.47 -11.54
N ALA A 426 -22.08 -19.17 -11.31
CA ALA A 426 -22.45 -18.56 -10.06
C ALA A 426 -23.92 -18.89 -9.77
N ARG A 427 -24.18 -19.67 -8.74
CA ARG A 427 -25.52 -19.68 -8.13
C ARG A 427 -25.74 -18.26 -7.58
N PRO A 428 -26.84 -17.58 -7.92
CA PRO A 428 -27.19 -16.36 -7.25
C PRO A 428 -27.28 -16.64 -5.76
N VAL A 429 -26.62 -15.82 -4.96
CA VAL A 429 -26.75 -15.84 -3.51
C VAL A 429 -28.21 -15.53 -3.21
N GLN A 430 -28.96 -16.53 -2.75
CA GLN A 430 -30.30 -16.35 -2.16
C GLN A 430 -30.19 -15.66 -0.82
#